data_088146f0cb3ccc21e7d7ca72ce79426b
#
_entry.id   088146f0cb3ccc21e7d7ca72ce79426b
#
_cell.length_a   1.000
_cell.length_b   1.000
_cell.length_c   1.000
_cell.angle_alpha   90.00
_cell.angle_beta   90.00
_cell.angle_gamma   90.00
#
_symmetry.space_group_name_H-M   'P 1'
#
loop_
_entity.id
_entity.type
_entity.pdbx_description
1 polymer ?
#
loop_
_entity_poly.entity_id
_entity_poly.type
_entity_poly.pdbx_seq_one_letter_code
_entity_poly.pdbx_strand_id
1 'polypeptide(L)'
;MKSLYEENFALINLQPAKLLRIYVTEHDQFDGKPLYEAIVHRCRELNVAGATVFRALEGFGETAELHHRHFLQSDQPIVITIVESPEKAREIIPQLEAMMNSGMIAVTDVEVTIVSDGKRTTL
;
A
#
# COMPACT_ATOMS: atom_id res chain seq x y z
N MET A 1 -17.72 31.14 17.83
CA MET A 1 -18.01 31.08 16.38
C MET A 1 -16.99 30.23 15.68
N LYS A 2 -17.43 29.30 14.85
CA LYS A 2 -16.51 28.48 14.06
C LYS A 2 -16.00 29.28 12.88
N SER A 3 -14.75 29.02 12.49
CA SER A 3 -14.18 29.61 11.29
C SER A 3 -14.81 28.96 10.06
N LEU A 4 -14.66 29.59 8.90
CA LEU A 4 -15.11 29.01 7.65
C LEU A 4 -14.42 27.67 7.39
N TYR A 5 -13.16 27.57 7.78
CA TYR A 5 -12.42 26.31 7.63
C TYR A 5 -13.06 25.20 8.46
N GLU A 6 -13.40 25.47 9.71
CA GLU A 6 -14.03 24.47 10.58
C GLU A 6 -15.40 24.05 10.06
N GLU A 7 -16.19 25.00 9.56
CA GLU A 7 -17.48 24.69 9.01
C GLU A 7 -17.37 23.83 7.77
N ASN A 8 -16.44 24.16 6.87
CA ASN A 8 -16.21 23.37 5.66
C ASN A 8 -15.70 21.99 6.00
N PHE A 9 -14.80 21.87 6.97
CA PHE A 9 -14.29 20.60 7.42
C PHE A 9 -15.39 19.71 7.97
N ALA A 10 -16.33 20.29 8.75
CA ALA A 10 -17.44 19.55 9.32
C ALA A 10 -18.39 19.00 8.24
N LEU A 11 -18.41 19.61 7.04
CA LEU A 11 -19.23 19.15 5.94
C LEU A 11 -18.56 18.08 5.10
N ILE A 12 -17.25 17.86 5.29
CA ILE A 12 -16.52 16.84 4.58
C ILE A 12 -16.81 15.48 5.23
N ASN A 13 -17.21 14.52 4.40
CA ASN A 13 -17.46 13.18 4.88
C ASN A 13 -16.16 12.38 4.89
N LEU A 14 -15.41 12.51 5.98
CA LEU A 14 -14.18 11.78 6.17
C LEU A 14 -14.41 10.53 7.00
N GLN A 15 -13.76 9.47 6.63
CA GLN A 15 -13.80 8.22 7.37
C GLN A 15 -12.40 7.75 7.69
N PRO A 16 -12.19 7.08 8.84
CA PRO A 16 -10.87 6.55 9.18
C PRO A 16 -10.49 5.40 8.26
N ALA A 17 -9.22 5.34 7.92
CA ALA A 17 -8.68 4.29 7.08
C ALA A 17 -7.23 4.02 7.45
N LYS A 18 -6.68 2.97 6.90
CA LYS A 18 -5.26 2.63 7.02
C LYS A 18 -4.63 2.72 5.64
N LEU A 19 -3.50 3.41 5.59
CA LEU A 19 -2.66 3.41 4.41
C LEU A 19 -1.53 2.41 4.64
N LEU A 20 -1.46 1.40 3.80
CA LEU A 20 -0.41 0.40 3.84
C LEU A 20 0.60 0.70 2.75
N ARG A 21 1.87 0.67 3.11
CA ARG A 21 2.97 0.72 2.14
C ARG A 21 3.77 -0.55 2.30
N ILE A 22 3.83 -1.33 1.23
CA ILE A 22 4.53 -2.61 1.23
C ILE A 22 5.81 -2.42 0.44
N TYR A 23 6.95 -2.58 1.11
CA TYR A 23 8.27 -2.36 0.52
C TYR A 23 8.88 -3.70 0.16
N VAL A 24 9.07 -3.91 -1.13
CA VAL A 24 9.67 -5.12 -1.67
C VAL A 24 10.66 -4.71 -2.76
N THR A 25 11.27 -5.66 -3.44
CA THR A 25 12.11 -5.38 -4.59
C THR A 25 11.56 -6.07 -5.81
N GLU A 26 11.96 -5.61 -6.97
CA GLU A 26 11.58 -6.23 -8.23
C GLU A 26 12.10 -7.67 -8.31
N HIS A 27 13.14 -7.97 -7.54
CA HIS A 27 13.79 -9.27 -7.52
C HIS A 27 13.05 -10.31 -6.66
N ASP A 28 12.25 -9.86 -5.70
CA ASP A 28 11.53 -10.78 -4.81
C ASP A 28 10.52 -11.61 -5.58
N GLN A 29 10.39 -12.88 -5.20
CA GLN A 29 9.52 -13.82 -5.88
C GLN A 29 8.59 -14.55 -4.91
N PHE A 30 7.48 -15.00 -5.46
CA PHE A 30 6.53 -15.86 -4.76
C PHE A 30 6.00 -16.87 -5.78
N ASP A 31 6.21 -18.16 -5.49
CA ASP A 31 5.81 -19.27 -6.40
C ASP A 31 6.29 -19.05 -7.84
N GLY A 32 7.54 -18.61 -7.99
CA GLY A 32 8.14 -18.41 -9.29
C GLY A 32 7.68 -17.19 -10.06
N LYS A 33 6.89 -16.34 -9.41
CA LYS A 33 6.40 -15.09 -10.00
C LYS A 33 6.95 -13.89 -9.23
N PRO A 34 6.99 -12.71 -9.85
CA PRO A 34 7.37 -11.51 -9.10
C PRO A 34 6.45 -11.32 -7.89
N LEU A 35 7.05 -11.11 -6.74
CA LEU A 35 6.28 -10.96 -5.50
C LEU A 35 5.27 -9.82 -5.59
N TYR A 36 5.67 -8.67 -6.16
CA TYR A 36 4.76 -7.52 -6.21
C TYR A 36 3.51 -7.84 -7.04
N GLU A 37 3.65 -8.60 -8.11
CA GLU A 37 2.48 -9.02 -8.92
C GLU A 37 1.60 -9.98 -8.13
N ALA A 38 2.23 -10.91 -7.41
CA ALA A 38 1.49 -11.87 -6.59
C ALA A 38 0.72 -11.17 -5.48
N ILE A 39 1.30 -10.14 -4.87
CA ILE A 39 0.64 -9.35 -3.84
C ILE A 39 -0.58 -8.62 -4.42
N VAL A 40 -0.42 -7.97 -5.57
CA VAL A 40 -1.54 -7.27 -6.22
C VAL A 40 -2.66 -8.25 -6.55
N HIS A 41 -2.30 -9.42 -7.06
CA HIS A 41 -3.28 -10.45 -7.37
C HIS A 41 -4.03 -10.92 -6.12
N ARG A 42 -3.30 -11.13 -5.02
CA ARG A 42 -3.92 -11.52 -3.76
C ARG A 42 -4.87 -10.43 -3.26
N CYS A 43 -4.50 -9.17 -3.41
CA CYS A 43 -5.36 -8.07 -3.02
C CYS A 43 -6.69 -8.10 -3.78
N ARG A 44 -6.65 -8.45 -5.06
CA ARG A 44 -7.89 -8.61 -5.84
C ARG A 44 -8.74 -9.75 -5.29
N GLU A 45 -8.12 -10.87 -4.98
CA GLU A 45 -8.84 -12.02 -4.42
C GLU A 45 -9.50 -11.68 -3.08
N LEU A 46 -8.86 -10.82 -2.30
CA LEU A 46 -9.35 -10.39 -1.00
C LEU A 46 -10.32 -9.21 -1.07
N ASN A 47 -10.68 -8.79 -2.27
CA ASN A 47 -11.59 -7.67 -2.50
C ASN A 47 -11.09 -6.35 -1.90
N VAL A 48 -9.80 -6.12 -1.97
CA VAL A 48 -9.21 -4.83 -1.60
C VAL A 48 -9.68 -3.79 -2.62
N ALA A 49 -10.01 -2.59 -2.14
CA ALA A 49 -10.56 -1.54 -2.99
C ALA A 49 -9.61 -1.13 -4.11
N GLY A 50 -8.31 -1.16 -3.86
CA GLY A 50 -7.34 -0.85 -4.89
C GLY A 50 -5.93 -0.99 -4.37
N ALA A 51 -4.98 -1.15 -5.30
CA ALA A 51 -3.57 -1.20 -4.99
C ALA A 51 -2.81 -0.50 -6.11
N THR A 52 -1.83 0.31 -5.75
CA THR A 52 -1.01 1.02 -6.71
C THR A 52 0.44 0.63 -6.50
N VAL A 53 1.12 0.31 -7.59
CA VAL A 53 2.52 -0.11 -7.54
C VAL A 53 3.39 1.03 -8.05
N PHE A 54 4.39 1.39 -7.24
CA PHE A 54 5.38 2.39 -7.61
C PHE A 54 6.74 1.73 -7.71
N ARG A 55 7.47 2.07 -8.75
CA ARG A 55 8.88 1.66 -8.90
C ARG A 55 9.75 2.83 -8.48
N ALA A 56 10.57 2.61 -7.46
CA ALA A 56 11.47 3.67 -6.99
C ALA A 56 12.68 3.75 -7.90
N LEU A 57 13.24 4.96 -8.02
CA LEU A 57 14.44 5.16 -8.82
C LEU A 57 15.67 4.58 -8.14
N GLU A 58 15.76 4.71 -6.82
CA GLU A 58 16.84 4.11 -6.07
C GLU A 58 16.44 4.00 -4.60
N GLY A 59 17.18 3.18 -3.86
CA GLY A 59 16.95 3.02 -2.43
C GLY A 59 17.79 1.86 -1.91
N PHE A 60 17.79 1.71 -0.60
CA PHE A 60 18.43 0.58 0.03
C PHE A 60 17.65 0.19 1.29
N GLY A 61 17.88 -1.01 1.76
CA GLY A 61 17.24 -1.50 2.94
C GLY A 61 18.04 -2.65 3.52
N GLU A 62 17.33 -3.67 3.97
CA GLU A 62 17.94 -4.82 4.61
C GLU A 62 18.97 -5.51 3.72
N THR A 63 18.78 -5.45 2.41
CA THR A 63 19.68 -6.07 1.44
C THR A 63 20.55 -5.04 0.72
N ALA A 64 20.87 -3.94 1.39
CA ALA A 64 21.61 -2.82 0.80
C ALA A 64 22.91 -3.24 0.12
N GLU A 65 23.62 -4.21 0.69
CA GLU A 65 24.87 -4.67 0.13
C GLU A 65 24.72 -5.27 -1.26
N LEU A 66 23.60 -5.92 -1.50
CA LEU A 66 23.31 -6.46 -2.81
C LEU A 66 22.92 -5.35 -3.77
N HIS A 67 22.20 -4.35 -3.27
CA HIS A 67 21.70 -3.26 -4.11
C HIS A 67 22.82 -2.44 -4.73
N HIS A 68 23.83 -2.07 -3.95
CA HIS A 68 24.88 -1.22 -4.53
C HIS A 68 25.86 -1.98 -5.41
N ARG A 69 25.88 -3.32 -5.35
CA ARG A 69 26.70 -4.12 -6.26
C ARG A 69 26.00 -4.39 -7.58
N HIS A 70 24.69 -4.25 -7.60
CA HIS A 70 23.89 -4.58 -8.76
C HIS A 70 23.15 -3.36 -9.24
N PHE A 71 23.58 -2.82 -10.32
CA PHE A 71 22.84 -1.73 -10.97
C PHE A 71 21.82 -2.32 -11.94
N LEU A 72 21.31 -3.50 -11.62
CA LEU A 72 20.32 -4.20 -12.43
C LEU A 72 18.93 -3.72 -12.06
N GLN A 73 18.07 -3.65 -13.06
CA GLN A 73 16.69 -3.23 -12.85
C GLN A 73 15.94 -4.14 -11.88
N SER A 74 16.30 -5.42 -11.86
CA SER A 74 15.66 -6.40 -10.99
C SER A 74 15.86 -6.12 -9.50
N ASP A 75 16.81 -5.27 -9.16
CA ASP A 75 17.08 -4.91 -7.77
C ASP A 75 16.37 -3.62 -7.34
N GLN A 76 15.56 -3.04 -8.20
CA GLN A 76 14.90 -1.78 -7.89
C GLN A 76 13.85 -1.95 -6.81
N PRO A 77 13.77 -0.98 -5.89
CA PRO A 77 12.72 -1.00 -4.87
C PRO A 77 11.35 -0.79 -5.48
N ILE A 78 10.38 -1.50 -4.93
CA ILE A 78 8.98 -1.37 -5.33
C ILE A 78 8.16 -1.10 -4.08
N VAL A 79 7.22 -0.16 -4.18
CA VAL A 79 6.30 0.14 -3.10
C VAL A 79 4.89 -0.09 -3.61
N ILE A 80 4.13 -0.89 -2.87
CA ILE A 80 2.72 -1.11 -3.16
C ILE A 80 1.93 -0.35 -2.11
N THR A 81 1.02 0.50 -2.54
CA THR A 81 0.18 1.25 -1.61
C THR A 81 -1.26 0.77 -1.69
N ILE A 82 -1.87 0.63 -0.52
CA ILE A 82 -3.25 0.19 -0.36
C ILE A 82 -3.89 1.10 0.68
N VAL A 83 -5.12 1.54 0.41
CA VAL A 83 -5.92 2.25 1.41
C VAL A 83 -7.18 1.43 1.67
N GLU A 84 -7.39 1.08 2.92
CA GLU A 84 -8.52 0.24 3.31
C GLU A 84 -9.07 0.65 4.67
N SER A 85 -10.27 0.16 4.98
CA SER A 85 -10.82 0.34 6.32
C SER A 85 -9.90 -0.32 7.35
N PRO A 86 -9.91 0.14 8.61
CA PRO A 86 -9.08 -0.47 9.64
C PRO A 86 -9.36 -1.97 9.81
N GLU A 87 -10.60 -2.38 9.68
CA GLU A 87 -11.00 -3.78 9.82
C GLU A 87 -10.43 -4.62 8.70
N LYS A 88 -10.55 -4.14 7.46
CA LYS A 88 -10.03 -4.85 6.30
C LYS A 88 -8.51 -4.93 6.34
N ALA A 89 -7.86 -3.85 6.76
CA ALA A 89 -6.41 -3.83 6.88
C ALA A 89 -5.92 -4.92 7.84
N ARG A 90 -6.59 -5.06 8.99
CA ARG A 90 -6.24 -6.11 9.94
C ARG A 90 -6.40 -7.50 9.36
N GLU A 91 -7.37 -7.68 8.49
CA GLU A 91 -7.62 -8.96 7.85
C GLU A 91 -6.55 -9.30 6.81
N ILE A 92 -6.15 -8.32 6.00
CA ILE A 92 -5.24 -8.60 4.87
C ILE A 92 -3.76 -8.61 5.24
N ILE A 93 -3.34 -7.84 6.24
CA ILE A 93 -1.92 -7.73 6.59
C ILE A 93 -1.28 -9.10 6.86
N PRO A 94 -1.85 -9.97 7.69
CA PRO A 94 -1.22 -11.28 7.92
C PRO A 94 -1.09 -12.12 6.66
N GLN A 95 -2.04 -11.99 5.74
CA GLN A 95 -2.01 -12.76 4.50
C GLN A 95 -0.92 -12.26 3.55
N LEU A 96 -0.70 -10.96 3.51
CA LEU A 96 0.38 -10.39 2.70
C LEU A 96 1.74 -10.71 3.32
N GLU A 97 1.83 -10.60 4.64
CA GLU A 97 3.04 -10.91 5.37
C GLU A 97 3.49 -12.35 5.12
N ALA A 98 2.54 -13.27 5.05
CA ALA A 98 2.83 -14.68 4.81
C ALA A 98 3.45 -14.93 3.43
N MET A 99 3.30 -14.02 2.50
CA MET A 99 3.87 -14.13 1.15
C MET A 99 5.29 -13.61 1.08
N MET A 100 5.76 -12.90 2.11
CA MET A 100 7.02 -12.17 2.08
C MET A 100 8.10 -12.89 2.90
N ASN A 101 9.31 -12.96 2.34
CA ASN A 101 10.48 -13.45 3.07
C ASN A 101 11.28 -12.30 3.68
N SER A 102 11.17 -11.12 3.09
CA SER A 102 11.83 -9.91 3.55
C SER A 102 11.02 -8.71 3.08
N GLY A 103 11.37 -7.55 3.57
CA GLY A 103 10.65 -6.34 3.23
C GLY A 103 9.94 -5.79 4.46
N MET A 104 9.00 -4.90 4.22
CA MET A 104 8.34 -4.21 5.32
C MET A 104 6.94 -3.81 4.90
N ILE A 105 6.02 -3.86 5.85
CA ILE A 105 4.68 -3.31 5.68
C ILE A 105 4.56 -2.18 6.69
N ALA A 106 4.48 -0.95 6.20
CA ALA A 106 4.28 0.23 7.05
C ALA A 106 2.80 0.58 7.03
N VAL A 107 2.28 0.95 8.18
CA VAL A 107 0.85 1.27 8.32
C VAL A 107 0.72 2.67 8.90
N THR A 108 -0.09 3.50 8.25
CA THR A 108 -0.35 4.86 8.68
C THR A 108 -1.85 5.08 8.81
N ASP A 109 -2.27 5.73 9.89
CA ASP A 109 -3.66 6.14 10.03
C ASP A 109 -3.91 7.35 9.14
N VAL A 110 -4.99 7.28 8.38
CA VAL A 110 -5.39 8.38 7.50
C VAL A 110 -6.89 8.56 7.59
N GLU A 111 -7.36 9.69 7.08
CA GLU A 111 -8.78 9.91 6.88
C GLU A 111 -9.00 10.10 5.39
N VAL A 112 -10.07 9.49 4.88
CA VAL A 112 -10.33 9.52 3.44
C VAL A 112 -11.77 9.92 3.14
N THR A 113 -11.94 10.53 1.99
CA THR A 113 -13.24 10.73 1.35
C THR A 113 -13.17 10.01 0.01
N ILE A 114 -14.10 9.11 -0.22
CA ILE A 114 -14.15 8.37 -1.46
C ILE A 114 -15.25 8.93 -2.34
N VAL A 115 -14.90 9.22 -3.57
CA VAL A 115 -15.84 9.77 -4.53
C VAL A 115 -16.03 8.75 -5.65
N SER A 116 -17.29 8.40 -5.91
CA SER A 116 -17.66 7.47 -6.96
C SER A 116 -18.84 8.07 -7.71
N ASP A 117 -18.69 8.27 -9.01
CA ASP A 117 -19.69 8.90 -9.86
C ASP A 117 -20.15 10.26 -9.31
N GLY A 118 -19.19 11.04 -8.78
CA GLY A 118 -19.47 12.34 -8.20
C GLY A 118 -20.10 12.31 -6.83
N LYS A 119 -20.30 11.13 -6.26
CA LYS A 119 -20.89 10.95 -4.92
C LYS A 119 -19.87 10.39 -3.95
N ARG A 120 -19.98 10.79 -2.68
CA ARG A 120 -19.12 10.24 -1.64
C ARG A 120 -19.64 8.88 -1.21
N THR A 121 -18.71 7.98 -0.92
CA THR A 121 -19.04 6.61 -0.52
C THR A 121 -18.09 6.13 0.56
N THR A 122 -18.29 4.90 1.03
CA THR A 122 -17.46 4.30 2.08
C THR A 122 -16.61 3.18 1.52
N LEU A 123 -15.55 2.87 2.26
CA LEU A 123 -14.70 1.73 1.93
C LEU A 123 -15.44 0.40 2.13
#